data_a43b02943a841b962678212f8e0c526a
#
_entry.id   a43b02943a841b962678212f8e0c526a
#
_cell.length_a   1.000
_cell.length_b   1.000
_cell.length_c   1.000
_cell.angle_alpha   90.00
_cell.angle_beta   90.00
_cell.angle_gamma   90.00
#
_symmetry.space_group_name_H-M   'P 1'
#
loop_
_entity.id
_entity.type
_entity.pdbx_description
1 polymer ?
#
loop_
_entity_poly.entity_id
_entity_poly.type
_entity_poly.pdbx_seq_one_letter_code
_entity_poly.pdbx_strand_id
1 'polypeptide(L)'
;MKDKYPIVFLCQLMGVSKSGYYKWKNRQGTQNRYEQDRQLLTKLLTEQHKKHPSHGYHMLADDVFQATGWIFSHNLAHKCCKEAGIHSKARKYRYKKKEAEEHVEFPNEVNGNWNATGPIQIVASDMTVFKNKGKHWEWTLLVDTFNNEILAHQASPVTGSNKPYYHCLEVLKKLAGKKNEEQTPQIVLHTDQGSVYSSQAFQRAHEHYNILRSMSKVGTPTDNPIIEALNGWIKEELYLDFGLETAEDVPKLLDEYVYYFNNKRPAAALGYKSPVQYKTELGF
;
A
#
# COMPACT_ATOMS: atom_id res chain seq x y z
N MET A 1 44.72 31.85 -13.81
CA MET A 1 45.12 32.33 -12.47
C MET A 1 46.21 31.47 -11.81
N LYS A 2 46.21 30.14 -11.92
CA LYS A 2 47.25 29.27 -11.34
C LYS A 2 48.64 29.60 -11.80
N ASP A 3 48.81 30.03 -13.02
CA ASP A 3 50.13 30.30 -13.65
C ASP A 3 50.72 31.68 -13.28
N LYS A 4 49.92 32.54 -12.63
CA LYS A 4 50.36 33.88 -12.24
C LYS A 4 50.58 34.05 -10.73
N TYR A 5 50.00 33.18 -9.87
CA TYR A 5 50.08 33.34 -8.42
C TYR A 5 50.29 32.00 -7.72
N PRO A 6 51.09 31.97 -6.62
CA PRO A 6 51.30 30.77 -5.84
C PRO A 6 49.98 30.27 -5.22
N ILE A 7 49.79 28.95 -5.19
CA ILE A 7 48.57 28.31 -4.64
C ILE A 7 48.31 28.75 -3.20
N VAL A 8 49.36 28.97 -2.40
CA VAL A 8 49.23 29.45 -1.03
C VAL A 8 48.52 30.78 -0.97
N PHE A 9 48.94 31.71 -1.81
CA PHE A 9 48.33 33.05 -1.92
C PHE A 9 46.85 32.97 -2.37
N LEU A 10 46.57 32.13 -3.35
CA LEU A 10 45.20 31.91 -3.82
C LEU A 10 44.30 31.31 -2.72
N CYS A 11 44.83 30.36 -1.93
CA CYS A 11 44.09 29.77 -0.80
C CYS A 11 43.78 30.80 0.28
N GLN A 12 44.73 31.67 0.60
CA GLN A 12 44.52 32.78 1.54
C GLN A 12 43.47 33.76 1.06
N LEU A 13 43.54 34.18 -0.21
CA LEU A 13 42.59 35.09 -0.83
C LEU A 13 41.16 34.54 -0.86
N MET A 14 41.02 33.22 -1.06
CA MET A 14 39.71 32.52 -1.14
C MET A 14 39.23 32.01 0.23
N GLY A 15 39.95 32.23 1.32
CA GLY A 15 39.59 31.78 2.64
C GLY A 15 39.53 30.26 2.81
N VAL A 16 40.27 29.49 2.00
CA VAL A 16 40.33 28.04 2.05
C VAL A 16 41.66 27.52 2.60
N SER A 17 41.65 26.43 3.36
CA SER A 17 42.87 25.86 3.87
C SER A 17 43.72 25.24 2.75
N LYS A 18 45.05 25.49 2.76
CA LYS A 18 46.02 24.88 1.84
C LYS A 18 45.93 23.34 1.88
N SER A 19 45.82 22.74 3.04
CA SER A 19 45.70 21.30 3.19
C SER A 19 44.39 20.76 2.61
N GLY A 20 43.27 21.48 2.78
CA GLY A 20 41.99 21.20 2.17
C GLY A 20 42.04 21.20 0.65
N TYR A 21 42.69 22.22 0.07
CA TYR A 21 42.87 22.30 -1.37
C TYR A 21 43.68 21.12 -1.94
N TYR A 22 44.81 20.75 -1.33
CA TYR A 22 45.59 19.61 -1.80
C TYR A 22 44.88 18.26 -1.60
N LYS A 23 44.17 18.08 -0.50
CA LYS A 23 43.30 16.89 -0.28
C LYS A 23 42.22 16.79 -1.36
N TRP A 24 41.58 17.89 -1.69
CA TRP A 24 40.59 17.94 -2.77
C TRP A 24 41.25 17.65 -4.14
N LYS A 25 42.37 18.27 -4.45
CA LYS A 25 43.09 18.07 -5.70
C LYS A 25 43.52 16.61 -5.90
N ASN A 26 44.05 15.97 -4.86
CA ASN A 26 44.49 14.56 -4.92
C ASN A 26 43.32 13.56 -5.03
N ARG A 27 42.12 13.98 -4.71
CA ARG A 27 40.91 13.16 -4.88
C ARG A 27 40.25 13.30 -6.26
N GLN A 28 40.71 14.27 -7.05
CA GLN A 28 40.19 14.44 -8.40
C GLN A 28 40.60 13.23 -9.27
N GLY A 29 39.59 12.56 -9.84
CA GLY A 29 39.78 11.37 -10.69
C GLY A 29 39.91 10.03 -9.94
N THR A 30 39.87 10.01 -8.60
CA THR A 30 39.81 8.76 -7.85
C THR A 30 38.37 8.54 -7.36
N GLN A 31 37.72 7.50 -7.86
CA GLN A 31 36.45 7.04 -7.29
C GLN A 31 36.70 6.53 -5.88
N ASN A 32 36.02 7.11 -4.88
CA ASN A 32 36.07 6.59 -3.54
C ASN A 32 35.06 5.44 -3.39
N ARG A 33 35.20 4.61 -2.35
CA ARG A 33 34.32 3.48 -2.06
C ARG A 33 32.84 3.90 -2.01
N TYR A 34 32.53 5.08 -1.48
CA TYR A 34 31.17 5.60 -1.40
C TYR A 34 30.56 5.91 -2.77
N GLU A 35 31.36 6.30 -3.76
CA GLU A 35 30.86 6.53 -5.13
C GLU A 35 30.56 5.21 -5.84
N GLN A 36 31.39 4.19 -5.61
CA GLN A 36 31.14 2.84 -6.14
C GLN A 36 29.85 2.24 -5.54
N ASP A 37 29.69 2.32 -4.20
CA ASP A 37 28.50 1.86 -3.52
C ASP A 37 27.24 2.60 -3.99
N ARG A 38 27.34 3.92 -4.21
CA ARG A 38 26.22 4.72 -4.76
C ARG A 38 25.83 4.32 -6.18
N GLN A 39 26.82 4.09 -7.04
CA GLN A 39 26.55 3.65 -8.42
C GLN A 39 25.89 2.27 -8.44
N LEU A 40 26.38 1.33 -7.62
CA LEU A 40 25.77 0.01 -7.49
C LEU A 40 24.35 0.10 -6.96
N LEU A 41 24.12 0.85 -5.87
CA LEU A 41 22.80 1.05 -5.30
C LEU A 41 21.85 1.71 -6.30
N THR A 42 22.29 2.73 -7.02
CA THR A 42 21.48 3.38 -8.04
C THR A 42 21.05 2.42 -9.14
N LYS A 43 21.93 1.51 -9.56
CA LYS A 43 21.60 0.47 -10.54
C LYS A 43 20.55 -0.47 -10.01
N LEU A 44 20.70 -0.97 -8.78
CA LEU A 44 19.74 -1.87 -8.13
C LEU A 44 18.37 -1.21 -7.93
N LEU A 45 18.34 0.05 -7.47
CA LEU A 45 17.10 0.82 -7.34
C LEU A 45 16.41 1.02 -8.68
N THR A 46 17.17 1.26 -9.75
CA THR A 46 16.62 1.40 -11.11
C THR A 46 16.03 0.08 -11.61
N GLU A 47 16.66 -1.05 -11.31
CA GLU A 47 16.17 -2.37 -11.68
C GLU A 47 14.86 -2.69 -10.93
N GLN A 48 14.79 -2.41 -9.62
CA GLN A 48 13.56 -2.60 -8.86
C GLN A 48 12.45 -1.64 -9.31
N HIS A 49 12.77 -0.38 -9.61
CA HIS A 49 11.78 0.58 -10.11
C HIS A 49 11.20 0.19 -11.48
N LYS A 50 11.94 -0.54 -12.32
CA LYS A 50 11.40 -1.10 -13.56
C LYS A 50 10.36 -2.19 -13.31
N LYS A 51 10.53 -2.98 -12.23
CA LYS A 51 9.58 -4.01 -11.82
C LYS A 51 8.35 -3.42 -11.11
N HIS A 52 8.57 -2.39 -10.28
CA HIS A 52 7.55 -1.74 -9.45
C HIS A 52 7.57 -0.21 -9.63
N PRO A 53 7.05 0.32 -10.76
CA PRO A 53 7.06 1.75 -11.05
C PRO A 53 6.28 2.62 -10.05
N SER A 54 5.33 2.06 -9.32
CA SER A 54 4.55 2.75 -8.29
C SER A 54 5.34 2.97 -6.99
N HIS A 55 6.41 2.19 -6.74
CA HIS A 55 7.17 2.24 -5.50
C HIS A 55 7.97 3.54 -5.37
N GLY A 56 7.88 4.17 -4.21
CA GLY A 56 8.75 5.28 -3.80
C GLY A 56 10.06 4.76 -3.20
N TYR A 57 11.03 5.68 -2.96
CA TYR A 57 12.37 5.30 -2.52
C TYR A 57 12.43 4.46 -1.23
N HIS A 58 11.46 4.58 -0.33
CA HIS A 58 11.36 3.74 0.86
C HIS A 58 11.09 2.27 0.50
N MET A 59 10.06 2.04 -0.34
CA MET A 59 9.70 0.70 -0.78
C MET A 59 10.79 0.10 -1.68
N LEU A 60 11.37 0.91 -2.58
CA LEU A 60 12.50 0.47 -3.42
C LEU A 60 13.73 0.09 -2.59
N ALA A 61 13.96 0.77 -1.46
CA ALA A 61 15.06 0.40 -0.54
C ALA A 61 14.82 -0.97 0.08
N ASP A 62 13.58 -1.26 0.47
CA ASP A 62 13.20 -2.58 0.99
C ASP A 62 13.26 -3.66 -0.12
N ASP A 63 12.76 -3.38 -1.31
CA ASP A 63 12.86 -4.30 -2.46
C ASP A 63 14.32 -4.69 -2.76
N VAL A 64 15.27 -3.73 -2.68
CA VAL A 64 16.70 -4.01 -2.84
C VAL A 64 17.23 -4.86 -1.68
N PHE A 65 16.83 -4.55 -0.45
CA PHE A 65 17.20 -5.35 0.73
C PHE A 65 16.71 -6.80 0.58
N GLN A 66 15.44 -7.02 0.23
CA GLN A 66 14.88 -8.35 0.01
C GLN A 66 15.61 -9.13 -1.09
N ALA A 67 16.03 -8.43 -2.15
CA ALA A 67 16.71 -9.05 -3.28
C ALA A 67 18.19 -9.36 -3.03
N THR A 68 18.87 -8.60 -2.16
CA THR A 68 20.35 -8.64 -2.04
C THR A 68 20.87 -8.85 -0.62
N GLY A 69 20.04 -8.66 0.40
CA GLY A 69 20.45 -8.60 1.81
C GLY A 69 21.28 -7.37 2.19
N TRP A 70 21.45 -6.39 1.26
CA TRP A 70 22.28 -5.21 1.51
C TRP A 70 21.54 -4.18 2.37
N ILE A 71 22.09 -3.86 3.55
CA ILE A 71 21.57 -2.88 4.49
C ILE A 71 22.18 -1.51 4.21
N PHE A 72 21.34 -0.51 3.98
CA PHE A 72 21.73 0.88 3.75
C PHE A 72 20.63 1.84 4.26
N SER A 73 20.95 3.13 4.39
CA SER A 73 19.99 4.10 4.92
C SER A 73 19.01 4.57 3.84
N HIS A 74 17.77 4.84 4.24
CA HIS A 74 16.74 5.46 3.36
C HIS A 74 17.20 6.80 2.77
N ASN A 75 18.01 7.58 3.53
CA ASN A 75 18.59 8.82 3.02
C ASN A 75 19.54 8.60 1.85
N LEU A 76 20.30 7.51 1.87
CA LEU A 76 21.16 7.13 0.74
C LEU A 76 20.31 6.71 -0.46
N ALA A 77 19.30 5.89 -0.26
CA ALA A 77 18.35 5.51 -1.30
C ALA A 77 17.68 6.73 -1.94
N HIS A 78 17.19 7.68 -1.12
CA HIS A 78 16.59 8.92 -1.60
C HIS A 78 17.55 9.74 -2.49
N LYS A 79 18.82 9.90 -2.07
CA LYS A 79 19.84 10.60 -2.86
C LYS A 79 20.09 9.91 -4.20
N CYS A 80 20.26 8.59 -4.19
CA CYS A 80 20.45 7.81 -5.41
C CYS A 80 19.26 7.90 -6.35
N CYS A 81 18.02 7.75 -5.84
CA CYS A 81 16.82 7.92 -6.64
C CYS A 81 16.70 9.32 -7.22
N LYS A 82 16.99 10.38 -6.45
CA LYS A 82 16.96 11.77 -6.92
C LYS A 82 17.98 12.03 -8.03
N GLU A 83 19.19 11.54 -7.87
CA GLU A 83 20.27 11.70 -8.89
C GLU A 83 19.94 10.94 -10.19
N ALA A 84 19.29 9.77 -10.07
CA ALA A 84 18.88 8.96 -11.22
C ALA A 84 17.53 9.38 -11.83
N GLY A 85 16.85 10.39 -11.27
CA GLY A 85 15.50 10.78 -11.71
C GLY A 85 14.41 9.75 -11.42
N ILE A 86 14.68 8.83 -10.49
CA ILE A 86 13.71 7.80 -10.07
C ILE A 86 12.71 8.42 -9.10
N HIS A 87 11.42 8.34 -9.43
CA HIS A 87 10.33 8.76 -8.57
C HIS A 87 9.11 7.89 -8.85
N SER A 88 8.28 7.67 -7.81
CA SER A 88 7.04 6.92 -7.95
C SER A 88 6.15 7.50 -9.06
N LYS A 89 5.64 6.62 -9.93
CA LYS A 89 4.67 6.96 -10.97
C LYS A 89 3.23 6.88 -10.49
N ALA A 90 2.99 6.57 -9.21
CA ALA A 90 1.66 6.56 -8.64
C ALA A 90 0.99 7.93 -8.75
N ARG A 91 -0.30 7.95 -9.09
CA ARG A 91 -1.06 9.18 -9.28
C ARG A 91 -1.30 9.87 -7.95
N LYS A 92 -1.08 11.19 -7.87
CA LYS A 92 -1.50 12.01 -6.75
C LYS A 92 -3.01 12.23 -6.84
N TYR A 93 -3.78 11.50 -6.04
CA TYR A 93 -5.24 11.61 -6.02
C TYR A 93 -5.67 12.98 -5.44
N ARG A 94 -6.54 13.72 -6.16
CA ARG A 94 -7.27 14.87 -5.63
C ARG A 94 -8.71 14.47 -5.42
N TYR A 95 -9.12 14.36 -4.17
CA TYR A 95 -10.48 14.01 -3.76
C TYR A 95 -11.51 15.04 -4.25
N LYS A 96 -12.61 14.58 -4.89
CA LYS A 96 -13.80 15.38 -5.17
C LYS A 96 -14.98 14.77 -4.40
N LYS A 97 -15.57 15.56 -3.50
CA LYS A 97 -16.78 15.18 -2.74
C LYS A 97 -17.95 14.89 -3.69
N LYS A 98 -18.64 13.77 -3.51
CA LYS A 98 -19.94 13.46 -4.15
C LYS A 98 -21.03 13.53 -3.08
N GLU A 99 -22.19 14.09 -3.42
CA GLU A 99 -23.40 14.08 -2.59
C GLU A 99 -24.04 12.68 -2.65
N ALA A 100 -24.53 12.17 -1.52
CA ALA A 100 -25.04 10.80 -1.35
C ALA A 100 -26.54 10.79 -1.12
N GLU A 101 -27.23 9.78 -1.65
CA GLU A 101 -28.64 9.48 -1.40
C GLU A 101 -28.83 8.71 -0.09
N GLU A 102 -29.95 8.96 0.59
CA GLU A 102 -30.26 8.39 1.94
C GLU A 102 -30.66 6.91 1.86
N HIS A 103 -30.04 6.09 2.71
CA HIS A 103 -30.37 4.69 2.99
C HIS A 103 -30.41 4.41 4.50
N VAL A 104 -30.86 3.23 4.89
CA VAL A 104 -30.98 2.80 6.30
C VAL A 104 -29.60 2.86 6.98
N GLU A 105 -29.49 3.66 8.02
CA GLU A 105 -28.26 3.87 8.78
C GLU A 105 -28.05 2.79 9.84
N PHE A 106 -26.87 2.20 9.86
CA PHE A 106 -26.36 1.44 10.99
C PHE A 106 -25.43 2.31 11.83
N PRO A 107 -25.35 2.05 13.16
CA PRO A 107 -24.41 2.79 14.02
C PRO A 107 -22.97 2.65 13.53
N ASN A 108 -22.17 3.70 13.67
CA ASN A 108 -20.72 3.62 13.49
C ASN A 108 -20.07 3.10 14.78
N GLU A 109 -19.98 1.78 14.91
CA GLU A 109 -19.40 1.13 16.10
C GLU A 109 -17.89 1.35 16.20
N VAL A 110 -17.20 1.56 15.08
CA VAL A 110 -15.75 1.85 15.06
C VAL A 110 -15.46 3.25 15.58
N ASN A 111 -16.29 4.22 15.20
CA ASN A 111 -16.22 5.61 15.66
C ASN A 111 -14.80 6.21 15.67
N GLY A 112 -14.04 5.94 14.61
CA GLY A 112 -12.65 6.40 14.44
C GLY A 112 -11.59 5.61 15.22
N ASN A 113 -11.99 4.63 16.03
CA ASN A 113 -11.06 3.76 16.76
C ASN A 113 -10.74 2.50 15.95
N TRP A 114 -9.70 2.58 15.15
CA TRP A 114 -9.20 1.49 14.31
C TRP A 114 -8.13 0.62 14.99
N ASN A 115 -7.92 0.78 16.30
CA ASN A 115 -6.87 0.09 17.04
C ASN A 115 -7.32 -1.34 17.40
N ALA A 116 -7.23 -2.25 16.44
CA ALA A 116 -7.37 -3.68 16.70
C ALA A 116 -6.13 -4.19 17.47
N THR A 117 -6.34 -5.00 18.50
CA THR A 117 -5.25 -5.60 19.29
C THR A 117 -4.82 -6.97 18.77
N GLY A 118 -5.56 -7.52 17.82
CA GLY A 118 -5.27 -8.78 17.15
C GLY A 118 -6.02 -8.90 15.83
N PRO A 119 -5.72 -9.96 15.05
CA PRO A 119 -6.35 -10.20 13.75
C PRO A 119 -7.87 -10.37 13.84
N ILE A 120 -8.55 -9.95 12.77
CA ILE A 120 -9.98 -10.22 12.50
C ILE A 120 -10.93 -9.63 13.55
N GLN A 121 -10.50 -8.65 14.34
CA GLN A 121 -11.38 -7.95 15.28
C GLN A 121 -12.25 -6.90 14.58
N ILE A 122 -11.64 -6.11 13.70
CA ILE A 122 -12.30 -5.11 12.85
C ILE A 122 -11.93 -5.41 11.41
N VAL A 123 -12.94 -5.69 10.61
CA VAL A 123 -12.79 -6.01 9.19
C VAL A 123 -13.52 -4.96 8.38
N ALA A 124 -12.84 -4.37 7.42
CA ALA A 124 -13.43 -3.41 6.50
C ALA A 124 -13.76 -4.08 5.16
N SER A 125 -14.89 -3.72 4.57
CA SER A 125 -15.26 -4.15 3.22
C SER A 125 -15.69 -2.96 2.38
N ASP A 126 -15.18 -2.93 1.15
CA ASP A 126 -15.50 -1.88 0.18
C ASP A 126 -15.49 -2.44 -1.24
N MET A 127 -16.20 -1.76 -2.13
CA MET A 127 -16.25 -2.06 -3.56
C MET A 127 -15.53 -0.97 -4.35
N THR A 128 -14.64 -1.38 -5.19
CA THR A 128 -13.90 -0.49 -6.07
C THR A 128 -14.12 -0.85 -7.54
N VAL A 129 -14.06 0.15 -8.41
CA VAL A 129 -14.22 -0.03 -9.86
C VAL A 129 -12.89 0.21 -10.56
N PHE A 130 -12.57 -0.64 -11.52
CA PHE A 130 -11.44 -0.44 -12.43
C PHE A 130 -11.82 -0.76 -13.87
N LYS A 131 -10.92 -0.49 -14.82
CA LYS A 131 -11.12 -0.80 -16.25
C LYS A 131 -10.05 -1.78 -16.73
N ASN A 132 -10.49 -2.74 -17.53
CA ASN A 132 -9.62 -3.62 -18.30
C ASN A 132 -10.13 -3.66 -19.73
N LYS A 133 -9.27 -3.39 -20.72
CA LYS A 133 -9.63 -3.36 -22.14
C LYS A 133 -10.91 -2.55 -22.42
N GLY A 134 -11.06 -1.41 -21.72
CA GLY A 134 -12.22 -0.52 -21.84
C GLY A 134 -13.50 -0.99 -21.13
N LYS A 135 -13.55 -2.19 -20.57
CA LYS A 135 -14.69 -2.73 -19.80
C LYS A 135 -14.54 -2.40 -18.32
N HIS A 136 -15.64 -2.06 -17.67
CA HIS A 136 -15.70 -1.85 -16.23
C HIS A 136 -15.75 -3.19 -15.49
N TRP A 137 -15.04 -3.26 -14.37
CA TRP A 137 -15.06 -4.34 -13.41
C TRP A 137 -15.33 -3.76 -12.02
N GLU A 138 -16.19 -4.42 -11.28
CA GLU A 138 -16.42 -4.16 -9.85
C GLU A 138 -15.69 -5.20 -9.03
N TRP A 139 -14.90 -4.76 -8.07
CA TRP A 139 -14.08 -5.61 -7.21
C TRP A 139 -14.35 -5.31 -5.76
N THR A 140 -14.85 -6.29 -5.02
CA THR A 140 -15.10 -6.20 -3.59
C THR A 140 -13.94 -6.82 -2.83
N LEU A 141 -13.49 -6.13 -1.80
CA LEU A 141 -12.43 -6.53 -0.89
C LEU A 141 -12.98 -6.68 0.51
N LEU A 142 -12.42 -7.62 1.25
CA LEU A 142 -12.57 -7.80 2.69
C LEU A 142 -11.19 -7.72 3.31
N VAL A 143 -10.93 -6.72 4.15
CA VAL A 143 -9.61 -6.41 4.67
C VAL A 143 -9.60 -6.43 6.18
N ASP A 144 -8.64 -7.14 6.78
CA ASP A 144 -8.36 -7.06 8.21
C ASP A 144 -7.63 -5.75 8.53
N THR A 145 -8.21 -4.93 9.40
CA THR A 145 -7.62 -3.62 9.74
C THR A 145 -6.43 -3.72 10.69
N PHE A 146 -6.20 -4.87 11.33
CA PHE A 146 -5.06 -5.11 12.21
C PHE A 146 -3.72 -5.10 11.45
N ASN A 147 -3.67 -5.80 10.33
CA ASN A 147 -2.44 -5.97 9.54
C ASN A 147 -2.62 -5.61 8.05
N ASN A 148 -3.77 -5.09 7.65
CA ASN A 148 -4.14 -4.77 6.27
C ASN A 148 -4.17 -6.00 5.33
N GLU A 149 -4.32 -7.21 5.85
CA GLU A 149 -4.43 -8.43 5.06
C GLU A 149 -5.75 -8.48 4.30
N ILE A 150 -5.70 -8.77 3.00
CA ILE A 150 -6.90 -9.03 2.20
C ILE A 150 -7.36 -10.45 2.49
N LEU A 151 -8.43 -10.57 3.28
CA LEU A 151 -8.99 -11.86 3.72
C LEU A 151 -9.79 -12.55 2.62
N ALA A 152 -10.47 -11.76 1.80
CA ALA A 152 -11.25 -12.24 0.66
C ALA A 152 -11.39 -11.16 -0.40
N HIS A 153 -11.56 -11.58 -1.63
CA HIS A 153 -11.87 -10.71 -2.75
C HIS A 153 -12.66 -11.42 -3.83
N GLN A 154 -13.42 -10.65 -4.58
CA GLN A 154 -14.10 -11.16 -5.78
C GLN A 154 -14.34 -9.99 -6.74
N ALA A 155 -14.09 -10.23 -8.02
CA ALA A 155 -14.40 -9.28 -9.07
C ALA A 155 -15.55 -9.76 -9.98
N SER A 156 -16.26 -8.80 -10.57
CA SER A 156 -17.32 -9.05 -11.54
C SER A 156 -17.20 -8.09 -12.72
N PRO A 157 -17.29 -8.56 -13.98
CA PRO A 157 -17.41 -7.70 -15.15
C PRO A 157 -18.83 -7.13 -15.32
N VAL A 158 -19.76 -7.54 -14.46
CA VAL A 158 -21.16 -7.11 -14.50
C VAL A 158 -21.38 -6.05 -13.44
N THR A 159 -21.64 -4.82 -13.88
CA THR A 159 -21.93 -3.68 -13.00
C THR A 159 -23.21 -3.92 -12.19
N GLY A 160 -23.15 -3.63 -10.89
CA GLY A 160 -24.25 -3.83 -9.95
C GLY A 160 -24.46 -5.30 -9.55
N SER A 161 -23.46 -6.16 -9.77
CA SER A 161 -23.53 -7.55 -9.32
C SER A 161 -23.37 -7.65 -7.82
N ASN A 162 -24.29 -8.33 -7.14
CA ASN A 162 -24.18 -8.60 -5.71
C ASN A 162 -23.23 -9.79 -5.38
N LYS A 163 -22.83 -10.58 -6.39
CA LYS A 163 -21.99 -11.78 -6.18
C LYS A 163 -20.68 -11.51 -5.45
N PRO A 164 -19.90 -10.46 -5.78
CA PRO A 164 -18.66 -10.17 -5.07
C PRO A 164 -18.85 -9.90 -3.57
N TYR A 165 -19.90 -9.16 -3.23
CA TYR A 165 -20.22 -8.85 -1.82
C TYR A 165 -20.57 -10.11 -1.01
N TYR A 166 -21.42 -10.98 -1.57
CA TYR A 166 -21.79 -12.21 -0.91
C TYR A 166 -20.66 -13.22 -0.82
N HIS A 167 -19.74 -13.23 -1.79
CA HIS A 167 -18.53 -14.05 -1.70
C HIS A 167 -17.69 -13.65 -0.49
N CYS A 168 -17.39 -12.36 -0.34
CA CYS A 168 -16.67 -11.82 0.81
C CYS A 168 -17.41 -12.10 2.12
N LEU A 169 -18.74 -11.96 2.12
CA LEU A 169 -19.56 -12.25 3.28
C LEU A 169 -19.48 -13.74 3.69
N GLU A 170 -19.49 -14.68 2.74
CA GLU A 170 -19.37 -16.11 3.06
C GLU A 170 -18.01 -16.46 3.71
N VAL A 171 -16.93 -15.80 3.28
CA VAL A 171 -15.64 -15.93 3.96
C VAL A 171 -15.71 -15.38 5.39
N LEU A 172 -16.27 -14.18 5.56
CA LEU A 172 -16.42 -13.57 6.88
C LEU A 172 -17.27 -14.42 7.83
N LYS A 173 -18.36 -15.02 7.34
CA LYS A 173 -19.21 -15.92 8.11
C LYS A 173 -18.45 -17.13 8.65
N LYS A 174 -17.55 -17.70 7.84
CA LYS A 174 -16.68 -18.82 8.27
C LYS A 174 -15.70 -18.40 9.36
N LEU A 175 -15.17 -17.17 9.27
CA LEU A 175 -14.25 -16.61 10.27
C LEU A 175 -14.96 -16.25 11.58
N ALA A 176 -16.18 -15.71 11.49
CA ALA A 176 -16.94 -15.26 12.66
C ALA A 176 -17.61 -16.39 13.46
N GLY A 177 -17.93 -17.53 12.81
CA GLY A 177 -18.76 -18.56 13.41
C GLY A 177 -20.20 -18.10 13.68
N LYS A 178 -21.04 -19.02 14.19
CA LYS A 178 -22.43 -18.72 14.55
C LYS A 178 -22.51 -18.07 15.92
N LYS A 179 -23.52 -17.24 16.14
CA LYS A 179 -23.90 -16.76 17.47
C LYS A 179 -24.24 -17.99 18.32
N ASN A 180 -23.76 -18.01 19.56
CA ASN A 180 -23.91 -19.12 20.52
C ASN A 180 -22.99 -20.34 20.34
N GLU A 181 -22.03 -20.29 19.43
CA GLU A 181 -20.89 -21.21 19.50
C GLU A 181 -19.91 -20.67 20.56
N GLU A 182 -19.60 -21.51 21.56
CA GLU A 182 -18.67 -21.13 22.64
C GLU A 182 -17.31 -20.75 22.04
N GLN A 183 -16.77 -19.59 22.48
CA GLN A 183 -15.42 -19.08 22.13
C GLN A 183 -15.23 -18.36 20.77
N THR A 184 -16.28 -18.04 20.02
CA THR A 184 -16.10 -17.21 18.81
C THR A 184 -16.11 -15.72 19.15
N PRO A 185 -15.03 -14.98 18.87
CA PRO A 185 -15.02 -13.53 19.10
C PRO A 185 -15.98 -12.84 18.14
N GLN A 186 -16.59 -11.74 18.59
CA GLN A 186 -17.41 -10.91 17.72
C GLN A 186 -16.50 -10.14 16.74
N ILE A 187 -16.79 -10.24 15.45
CA ILE A 187 -16.12 -9.47 14.41
C ILE A 187 -16.93 -8.23 14.08
N VAL A 188 -16.28 -7.06 14.08
CA VAL A 188 -16.90 -5.83 13.59
C VAL A 188 -16.70 -5.75 12.08
N LEU A 189 -17.79 -5.79 11.30
CA LEU A 189 -17.76 -5.54 9.86
C LEU A 189 -18.08 -4.06 9.59
N HIS A 190 -17.08 -3.29 9.23
CA HIS A 190 -17.24 -1.89 8.85
C HIS A 190 -17.33 -1.73 7.33
N THR A 191 -18.35 -0.99 6.87
CA THR A 191 -18.61 -0.74 5.44
C THR A 191 -19.03 0.70 5.22
N ASP A 192 -19.02 1.14 3.97
CA ASP A 192 -19.75 2.34 3.57
C ASP A 192 -21.27 2.11 3.59
N GLN A 193 -22.05 3.13 3.22
CA GLN A 193 -23.49 3.08 3.09
C GLN A 193 -23.96 2.66 1.68
N GLY A 194 -23.15 1.89 0.95
CA GLY A 194 -23.51 1.36 -0.36
C GLY A 194 -24.81 0.58 -0.34
N SER A 195 -25.58 0.63 -1.42
CA SER A 195 -26.92 0.03 -1.54
C SER A 195 -26.96 -1.46 -1.19
N VAL A 196 -25.90 -2.21 -1.46
CA VAL A 196 -25.81 -3.63 -1.12
C VAL A 196 -25.65 -3.81 0.37
N TYR A 197 -24.70 -3.10 1.00
CA TYR A 197 -24.44 -3.19 2.44
C TYR A 197 -25.62 -2.71 3.30
N SER A 198 -26.38 -1.72 2.83
CA SER A 198 -27.58 -1.21 3.52
C SER A 198 -28.84 -2.04 3.24
N SER A 199 -28.78 -3.07 2.39
CA SER A 199 -29.94 -3.89 2.08
C SER A 199 -30.31 -4.84 3.23
N GLN A 200 -31.63 -5.01 3.46
CA GLN A 200 -32.14 -6.02 4.41
C GLN A 200 -31.70 -7.44 4.06
N ALA A 201 -31.55 -7.75 2.76
CA ALA A 201 -31.11 -9.07 2.32
C ALA A 201 -29.69 -9.35 2.78
N PHE A 202 -28.77 -8.36 2.67
CA PHE A 202 -27.41 -8.51 3.17
C PHE A 202 -27.36 -8.66 4.69
N GLN A 203 -28.19 -7.91 5.43
CA GLN A 203 -28.30 -8.05 6.89
C GLN A 203 -28.79 -9.45 7.29
N ARG A 204 -29.87 -9.94 6.70
CA ARG A 204 -30.43 -11.28 7.00
C ARG A 204 -29.44 -12.41 6.68
N ALA A 205 -28.57 -12.22 5.68
CA ALA A 205 -27.59 -13.22 5.26
C ALA A 205 -26.53 -13.55 6.34
N HIS A 206 -26.36 -12.67 7.36
CA HIS A 206 -25.38 -12.87 8.43
C HIS A 206 -25.92 -12.63 9.85
N GLU A 207 -27.22 -12.41 10.03
CA GLU A 207 -27.82 -12.10 11.35
C GLU A 207 -27.59 -13.18 12.40
N HIS A 208 -27.39 -14.45 11.99
CA HIS A 208 -27.12 -15.58 12.88
C HIS A 208 -25.62 -15.82 13.14
N TYR A 209 -24.73 -14.99 12.59
CA TYR A 209 -23.29 -15.08 12.77
C TYR A 209 -22.81 -14.04 13.78
N ASN A 210 -21.64 -14.26 14.35
CA ASN A 210 -21.06 -13.37 15.35
C ASN A 210 -20.42 -12.12 14.71
N ILE A 211 -21.20 -11.43 13.86
CA ILE A 211 -20.83 -10.24 13.11
C ILE A 211 -21.62 -9.04 13.61
N LEU A 212 -20.91 -8.02 14.09
CA LEU A 212 -21.47 -6.71 14.43
C LEU A 212 -21.32 -5.77 13.23
N ARG A 213 -22.41 -5.17 12.78
CA ARG A 213 -22.39 -4.22 11.67
C ARG A 213 -22.00 -2.82 12.15
N SER A 214 -21.08 -2.21 11.42
CA SER A 214 -20.67 -0.83 11.57
C SER A 214 -20.68 -0.14 10.21
N MET A 215 -21.16 1.09 10.13
CA MET A 215 -21.19 1.86 8.89
C MET A 215 -20.61 3.27 9.05
N SER A 216 -19.88 3.72 8.06
CA SER A 216 -19.45 5.13 7.96
C SER A 216 -20.67 6.05 7.87
N LYS A 217 -20.55 7.26 8.43
CA LYS A 217 -21.58 8.29 8.22
C LYS A 217 -21.53 8.82 6.79
N VAL A 218 -22.70 9.22 6.27
CA VAL A 218 -22.80 9.81 4.92
C VAL A 218 -21.91 11.05 4.80
N GLY A 219 -21.04 11.06 3.80
CA GLY A 219 -20.20 12.22 3.50
C GLY A 219 -19.02 12.45 4.44
N THR A 220 -18.66 11.48 5.30
CA THR A 220 -17.47 11.51 6.14
C THR A 220 -16.41 10.53 5.64
N PRO A 221 -15.53 10.97 4.72
CA PRO A 221 -14.45 10.09 4.20
C PRO A 221 -13.48 9.66 5.30
N THR A 222 -13.43 10.36 6.40
CA THR A 222 -12.59 10.04 7.56
C THR A 222 -13.07 8.80 8.33
N ASP A 223 -14.26 8.29 8.05
CA ASP A 223 -14.83 7.16 8.76
C ASP A 223 -14.37 5.80 8.21
N ASN A 224 -13.77 5.75 7.01
CA ASN A 224 -13.16 4.53 6.45
C ASN A 224 -11.79 4.79 5.78
N PRO A 225 -10.84 5.44 6.48
CA PRO A 225 -9.60 5.91 5.88
C PRO A 225 -8.68 4.77 5.44
N ILE A 226 -8.74 3.61 6.11
CA ILE A 226 -7.84 2.49 5.85
C ILE A 226 -8.11 1.91 4.47
N ILE A 227 -9.35 1.51 4.20
CA ILE A 227 -9.69 0.85 2.94
C ILE A 227 -9.68 1.84 1.76
N GLU A 228 -10.02 3.12 1.99
CA GLU A 228 -9.90 4.15 0.96
C GLU A 228 -8.45 4.38 0.53
N ALA A 229 -7.54 4.48 1.50
CA ALA A 229 -6.11 4.61 1.23
C ALA A 229 -5.56 3.37 0.52
N LEU A 230 -5.94 2.17 0.97
CA LEU A 230 -5.54 0.91 0.34
C LEU A 230 -6.05 0.81 -1.09
N ASN A 231 -7.32 1.09 -1.35
CA ASN A 231 -7.90 1.03 -2.70
C ASN A 231 -7.20 1.98 -3.68
N GLY A 232 -6.74 3.14 -3.21
CA GLY A 232 -5.95 4.05 -4.02
C GLY A 232 -4.61 3.43 -4.45
N TRP A 233 -3.85 2.88 -3.51
CA TRP A 233 -2.56 2.23 -3.77
C TRP A 233 -2.70 0.96 -4.59
N ILE A 234 -3.65 0.11 -4.25
CA ILE A 234 -3.95 -1.15 -4.94
C ILE A 234 -4.20 -0.91 -6.42
N LYS A 235 -5.02 0.08 -6.76
CA LYS A 235 -5.29 0.42 -8.16
C LYS A 235 -4.05 0.88 -8.92
N GLU A 236 -3.25 1.74 -8.31
CA GLU A 236 -2.02 2.21 -8.96
C GLU A 236 -1.05 1.06 -9.24
N GLU A 237 -0.87 0.15 -8.28
CA GLU A 237 -0.02 -1.04 -8.44
C GLU A 237 -0.56 -1.99 -9.50
N LEU A 238 -1.87 -2.26 -9.50
CA LEU A 238 -2.51 -3.12 -10.50
C LEU A 238 -2.29 -2.61 -11.93
N TYR A 239 -2.39 -1.29 -12.14
CA TYR A 239 -2.18 -0.70 -13.47
C TYR A 239 -0.70 -0.58 -13.84
N LEU A 240 0.15 -0.16 -12.90
CA LEU A 240 1.55 0.17 -13.20
C LEU A 240 2.47 -1.04 -13.13
N ASP A 241 2.22 -1.95 -12.18
CA ASP A 241 3.15 -3.03 -11.87
C ASP A 241 2.63 -4.40 -12.38
N PHE A 242 1.29 -4.58 -12.43
CA PHE A 242 0.67 -5.84 -12.82
C PHE A 242 0.00 -5.82 -14.20
N GLY A 243 -0.03 -4.67 -14.88
CA GLY A 243 -0.54 -4.57 -16.25
C GLY A 243 -2.04 -4.82 -16.38
N LEU A 244 -2.85 -4.44 -15.38
CA LEU A 244 -4.29 -4.66 -15.35
C LEU A 244 -5.02 -4.19 -16.61
N GLU A 245 -4.57 -3.12 -17.26
CA GLU A 245 -5.25 -2.55 -18.43
C GLU A 245 -5.34 -3.53 -19.61
N THR A 246 -4.32 -4.40 -19.76
CA THR A 246 -4.17 -5.32 -20.89
C THR A 246 -4.33 -6.79 -20.53
N ALA A 247 -4.58 -7.10 -19.27
CA ALA A 247 -4.68 -8.48 -18.77
C ALA A 247 -5.72 -9.30 -19.54
N GLU A 248 -5.37 -10.54 -19.88
CA GLU A 248 -6.30 -11.48 -20.53
C GLU A 248 -7.26 -12.12 -19.52
N ASP A 249 -6.74 -12.49 -18.34
CA ASP A 249 -7.48 -13.13 -17.25
C ASP A 249 -7.43 -12.24 -16.01
N VAL A 250 -8.45 -11.39 -15.85
CA VAL A 250 -8.54 -10.46 -14.72
C VAL A 250 -8.66 -11.18 -13.38
N PRO A 251 -9.52 -12.19 -13.19
CA PRO A 251 -9.58 -12.94 -11.93
C PRO A 251 -8.23 -13.50 -11.50
N LYS A 252 -7.53 -14.18 -12.40
CA LYS A 252 -6.21 -14.74 -12.13
C LYS A 252 -5.18 -13.68 -11.73
N LEU A 253 -5.17 -12.56 -12.46
CA LEU A 253 -4.27 -11.44 -12.13
C LEU A 253 -4.57 -10.89 -10.73
N LEU A 254 -5.84 -10.77 -10.34
CA LEU A 254 -6.23 -10.31 -9.01
C LEU A 254 -5.82 -11.30 -7.92
N ASP A 255 -5.94 -12.62 -8.17
CA ASP A 255 -5.45 -13.66 -7.25
C ASP A 255 -3.94 -13.56 -7.05
N GLU A 256 -3.17 -13.39 -8.13
CA GLU A 256 -1.72 -13.19 -8.10
C GLU A 256 -1.34 -11.90 -7.35
N TYR A 257 -2.08 -10.81 -7.58
CA TYR A 257 -1.89 -9.55 -6.89
C TYR A 257 -2.18 -9.67 -5.39
N VAL A 258 -3.28 -10.29 -4.98
CA VAL A 258 -3.63 -10.48 -3.56
C VAL A 258 -2.59 -11.35 -2.86
N TYR A 259 -2.09 -12.40 -3.53
CA TYR A 259 -0.97 -13.17 -2.99
C TYR A 259 0.29 -12.31 -2.78
N TYR A 260 0.66 -11.49 -3.77
CA TYR A 260 1.78 -10.54 -3.64
C TYR A 260 1.53 -9.55 -2.51
N PHE A 261 0.35 -8.94 -2.46
CA PHE A 261 -0.02 -7.95 -1.45
C PHE A 261 0.11 -8.51 -0.03
N ASN A 262 -0.45 -9.69 0.22
CA ASN A 262 -0.47 -10.30 1.54
C ASN A 262 0.90 -10.84 1.99
N ASN A 263 1.71 -11.37 1.06
CA ASN A 263 2.90 -12.15 1.42
C ASN A 263 4.23 -11.48 1.07
N LYS A 264 4.25 -10.49 0.17
CA LYS A 264 5.51 -9.95 -0.36
C LYS A 264 5.58 -8.42 -0.35
N ARG A 265 4.43 -7.73 -0.44
CA ARG A 265 4.38 -6.27 -0.57
C ARG A 265 4.83 -5.60 0.73
N PRO A 266 5.88 -4.76 0.70
CA PRO A 266 6.30 -4.00 1.89
C PRO A 266 5.29 -2.88 2.17
N ALA A 267 4.76 -2.82 3.39
CA ALA A 267 3.83 -1.78 3.84
C ALA A 267 4.48 -0.87 4.87
N ALA A 268 4.59 0.43 4.59
CA ALA A 268 5.22 1.39 5.50
C ALA A 268 4.56 1.43 6.88
N ALA A 269 3.22 1.32 6.92
CA ALA A 269 2.46 1.26 8.17
C ALA A 269 2.77 0.03 9.02
N LEU A 270 3.33 -1.03 8.43
CA LEU A 270 3.71 -2.28 9.09
C LEU A 270 5.24 -2.40 9.26
N GLY A 271 5.96 -1.28 9.21
CA GLY A 271 7.42 -1.27 9.31
C GLY A 271 8.10 -1.96 8.11
N TYR A 272 7.54 -1.80 6.92
CA TYR A 272 7.97 -2.41 5.65
C TYR A 272 7.88 -3.94 5.61
N LYS A 273 7.03 -4.52 6.44
CA LYS A 273 6.67 -5.94 6.38
C LYS A 273 5.43 -6.14 5.52
N SER A 274 5.27 -7.36 4.99
CA SER A 274 4.00 -7.74 4.39
C SER A 274 2.93 -7.98 5.46
N PRO A 275 1.64 -7.91 5.14
CA PRO A 275 0.55 -8.22 6.06
C PRO A 275 0.73 -9.53 6.83
N VAL A 276 1.02 -10.62 6.14
CA VAL A 276 1.22 -11.94 6.75
C VAL A 276 2.48 -11.98 7.60
N GLN A 277 3.58 -11.38 7.14
CA GLN A 277 4.84 -11.30 7.88
C GLN A 277 4.66 -10.57 9.21
N TYR A 278 3.98 -9.41 9.17
CA TYR A 278 3.69 -8.61 10.36
C TYR A 278 2.88 -9.41 11.40
N LYS A 279 1.81 -10.07 10.96
CA LYS A 279 0.97 -10.91 11.82
C LYS A 279 1.75 -12.05 12.47
N THR A 280 2.53 -12.78 11.67
CA THR A 280 3.33 -13.95 12.12
C THR A 280 4.40 -13.55 13.14
N GLU A 281 5.08 -12.41 12.95
CA GLU A 281 6.11 -11.94 13.89
C GLU A 281 5.53 -11.51 15.24
N LEU A 282 4.24 -11.13 15.29
CA LEU A 282 3.51 -10.85 16.52
C LEU A 282 2.95 -12.09 17.20
N GLY A 283 3.14 -13.28 16.61
CA GLY A 283 2.73 -14.56 17.21
C GLY A 283 1.29 -14.99 16.90
N PHE A 284 0.69 -14.42 15.84
CA PHE A 284 -0.67 -14.78 15.40
C PHE A 284 -0.67 -15.73 14.23
#